data_0d46ecc6646b06f7612afd6cbc638283
#
_entry.id   0d46ecc6646b06f7612afd6cbc638283
#
_cell.length_a   1.000
_cell.length_b   1.000
_cell.length_c   1.000
_cell.angle_alpha   90.00
_cell.angle_beta   90.00
_cell.angle_gamma   90.00
#
_symmetry.space_group_name_H-M   'P 1'
#
loop_
_entity.id
_entity.type
_entity.pdbx_description
1 polymer ?
#
loop_
_entity_poly.entity_id
_entity_poly.type
_entity_poly.pdbx_seq_one_letter_code
_entity_poly.pdbx_strand_id
1 'polypeptide(L)'
;MKDTARAVVTVIGKDTVGILAKVSTACAVSNANVVEVTQSVLEEFFCMIMIIDIKKANKQIDELQAAIQAEVPEMKVHVMHENIFNSMHRI
;
A
#
# COMPACT_ATOMS: atom_id res chain seq x y z
N MET A 1 5.71 -24.04 -7.49
CA MET A 1 5.73 -23.16 -6.58
C MET A 1 5.82 -21.81 -7.05
N LYS A 2 5.20 -20.92 -6.50
CA LYS A 2 5.26 -19.67 -6.87
C LYS A 2 6.03 -18.87 -6.03
N ASP A 3 6.82 -18.20 -6.54
CA ASP A 3 7.71 -17.40 -5.89
C ASP A 3 7.21 -16.04 -5.94
N THR A 4 6.18 -15.74 -5.27
CA THR A 4 5.66 -14.41 -5.28
C THR A 4 6.11 -13.67 -4.06
N ALA A 5 6.45 -12.43 -4.22
CA ALA A 5 6.77 -11.55 -3.12
C ALA A 5 5.74 -10.45 -3.15
N ARG A 6 4.87 -10.42 -2.18
CA ARG A 6 3.81 -9.42 -2.13
C ARG A 6 3.83 -8.66 -0.82
N ALA A 7 3.41 -7.42 -0.89
CA ALA A 7 3.28 -6.57 0.29
C ALA A 7 1.87 -6.01 0.33
N VAL A 8 1.45 -5.63 1.52
CA VAL A 8 0.14 -5.04 1.71
C VAL A 8 0.37 -3.60 2.14
N VAL A 9 -0.28 -2.69 1.45
CA VAL A 9 -0.19 -1.26 1.75
C VAL A 9 -1.52 -0.84 2.35
N THR A 10 -1.49 -0.22 3.53
CA THR A 10 -2.71 0.32 4.12
C THR A 10 -2.57 1.84 4.18
N VAL A 11 -3.62 2.54 3.79
CA VAL A 11 -3.65 4.00 3.76
C VAL A 11 -4.93 4.44 4.45
N ILE A 12 -4.80 5.16 5.54
CA ILE A 12 -5.95 5.57 6.33
C ILE A 12 -5.86 7.05 6.67
N GLY A 13 -6.94 7.75 6.57
CA GLY A 13 -6.97 9.16 6.94
C GLY A 13 -8.21 9.84 6.41
N LYS A 14 -8.17 11.16 6.38
CA LYS A 14 -9.31 11.91 5.93
C LYS A 14 -9.39 11.82 4.42
N ASP A 15 -10.60 11.63 3.89
CA ASP A 15 -10.78 11.45 2.46
C ASP A 15 -10.42 12.71 1.70
N THR A 16 -9.57 12.57 0.70
CA THR A 16 -9.21 13.67 -0.17
C THR A 16 -9.11 13.17 -1.60
N VAL A 17 -9.14 14.08 -2.53
CA VAL A 17 -9.07 13.74 -3.95
C VAL A 17 -7.68 13.26 -4.31
N GLY A 18 -7.61 12.21 -5.11
CA GLY A 18 -6.36 11.77 -5.70
C GLY A 18 -5.49 10.82 -4.90
N ILE A 19 -6.00 10.29 -3.78
CA ILE A 19 -5.20 9.40 -2.95
C ILE A 19 -4.75 8.18 -3.74
N LEU A 20 -5.66 7.51 -4.42
CA LEU A 20 -5.31 6.30 -5.18
C LEU A 20 -4.29 6.61 -6.27
N ALA A 21 -4.46 7.72 -6.96
CA ALA A 21 -3.55 8.09 -8.04
C ALA A 21 -2.14 8.33 -7.51
N LYS A 22 -2.03 9.01 -6.37
CA LYS A 22 -0.72 9.31 -5.80
C LYS A 22 -0.04 8.06 -5.29
N VAL A 23 -0.77 7.20 -4.61
CA VAL A 23 -0.21 5.96 -4.10
C VAL A 23 0.19 5.04 -5.24
N SER A 24 -0.64 4.93 -6.27
CA SER A 24 -0.34 4.10 -7.42
C SER A 24 0.90 4.60 -8.17
N THR A 25 1.05 5.92 -8.27
CA THR A 25 2.21 6.51 -8.91
C THR A 25 3.48 6.16 -8.13
N ALA A 26 3.44 6.26 -6.81
CA ALA A 26 4.59 5.91 -5.99
C ALA A 26 4.96 4.45 -6.17
N CYS A 27 3.96 3.57 -6.27
CA CYS A 27 4.21 2.15 -6.51
C CYS A 27 4.85 1.95 -7.89
N ALA A 28 4.33 2.63 -8.90
CA ALA A 28 4.85 2.48 -10.26
C ALA A 28 6.31 2.93 -10.35
N VAL A 29 6.62 4.06 -9.72
CA VAL A 29 7.98 4.57 -9.73
C VAL A 29 8.92 3.60 -9.02
N SER A 30 8.42 2.87 -8.03
CA SER A 30 9.22 1.92 -7.28
C SER A 30 9.22 0.54 -7.94
N ASN A 31 8.60 0.43 -9.11
CA ASN A 31 8.51 -0.80 -9.88
C ASN A 31 7.77 -1.89 -9.11
N ALA A 32 6.76 -1.47 -8.36
CA ALA A 32 5.88 -2.39 -7.64
C ALA A 32 4.55 -2.42 -8.39
N ASN A 33 4.05 -3.60 -8.67
CA ASN A 33 2.83 -3.75 -9.44
C ASN A 33 1.62 -3.90 -8.54
N VAL A 34 0.59 -3.10 -8.77
CA VAL A 34 -0.63 -3.18 -7.98
C VAL A 34 -1.44 -4.39 -8.45
N VAL A 35 -1.72 -5.28 -7.53
CA VAL A 35 -2.45 -6.51 -7.84
C VAL A 35 -3.93 -6.36 -7.50
N GLU A 36 -4.22 -5.74 -6.36
CA GLU A 36 -5.59 -5.63 -5.92
C GLU A 36 -5.76 -4.44 -5.01
N VAL A 37 -6.88 -3.79 -5.06
CA VAL A 37 -7.17 -2.62 -4.23
C VAL A 37 -8.58 -2.74 -3.68
N THR A 38 -8.73 -2.49 -2.38
CA THR A 38 -10.03 -2.39 -1.77
C THR A 38 -10.05 -1.06 -1.02
N GLN A 39 -11.08 -0.28 -1.20
CA GLN A 39 -11.17 0.98 -0.50
C GLN A 39 -12.59 1.25 -0.04
N SER A 40 -12.73 2.00 1.02
CA SER A 40 -14.04 2.39 1.51
C SER A 40 -13.92 3.74 2.20
N VAL A 41 -15.04 4.43 2.24
CA VAL A 41 -15.10 5.71 2.92
C VAL A 41 -16.17 5.55 4.00
N LEU A 42 -15.80 5.82 5.26
CA LEU A 42 -16.74 5.72 6.33
C LEU A 42 -16.81 7.10 6.94
N GLU A 43 -17.92 7.77 6.75
CA GLU A 43 -18.10 9.16 7.12
C GLU A 43 -17.08 10.00 6.33
N GLU A 44 -16.11 10.58 6.99
CA GLU A 44 -15.12 11.38 6.28
C GLU A 44 -13.76 10.69 6.23
N PHE A 45 -13.68 9.44 6.71
CA PHE A 45 -12.42 8.75 6.71
C PHE A 45 -12.30 7.78 5.53
N PHE A 46 -11.13 7.79 4.93
CA PHE A 46 -10.83 6.93 3.79
C PHE A 46 -9.94 5.80 4.30
N CYS A 47 -10.22 4.60 3.85
CA CYS A 47 -9.42 3.45 4.23
C CYS A 47 -9.18 2.64 2.97
N MET A 48 -7.91 2.40 2.65
CA MET A 48 -7.55 1.64 1.46
C MET A 48 -6.56 0.55 1.83
N ILE A 49 -6.80 -0.64 1.29
CA ILE A 49 -5.87 -1.75 1.44
C ILE A 49 -5.49 -2.17 0.02
N MET A 50 -4.20 -2.20 -0.26
CA MET A 50 -3.73 -2.48 -1.58
C MET A 50 -2.71 -3.62 -1.49
N ILE A 51 -2.81 -4.60 -2.39
CA ILE A 51 -1.84 -5.68 -2.46
C ILE A 51 -0.95 -5.39 -3.66
N ILE A 52 0.35 -5.39 -3.46
CA ILE A 52 1.30 -5.10 -4.52
C ILE A 52 2.31 -6.22 -4.64
N ASP A 53 2.78 -6.43 -5.86
CA ASP A 53 3.81 -7.42 -6.15
C ASP A 53 5.13 -6.66 -6.12
N ILE A 54 6.02 -7.01 -5.21
CA ILE A 54 7.29 -6.34 -5.05
C ILE A 54 8.48 -7.16 -5.52
N LYS A 55 8.21 -8.20 -6.28
CA LYS A 55 9.27 -9.06 -6.76
C LYS A 55 10.34 -8.29 -7.54
N LYS A 56 9.95 -7.33 -8.33
CA LYS A 56 10.87 -6.52 -9.10
C LYS A 56 10.99 -5.10 -8.58
N ALA A 57 10.57 -4.85 -7.36
CA ALA A 57 10.63 -3.51 -6.82
C ALA A 57 12.09 -3.08 -6.62
N ASN A 58 12.33 -1.80 -6.80
CA ASN A 58 13.66 -1.25 -6.65
C ASN A 58 13.89 -0.64 -5.27
N LYS A 59 13.00 -0.92 -4.33
CA LYS A 59 13.11 -0.42 -2.98
C LYS A 59 12.78 -1.51 -1.98
N GLN A 60 13.30 -1.38 -0.77
CA GLN A 60 12.94 -2.27 0.31
C GLN A 60 11.61 -1.79 0.85
N ILE A 61 10.96 -2.60 1.68
CA ILE A 61 9.63 -2.28 2.20
C ILE A 61 9.61 -0.94 2.96
N ASP A 62 10.59 -0.68 3.79
CA ASP A 62 10.62 0.56 4.54
C ASP A 62 10.84 1.76 3.63
N GLU A 63 11.62 1.60 2.58
CA GLU A 63 11.86 2.67 1.62
C GLU A 63 10.59 2.91 0.81
N LEU A 64 9.86 1.86 0.49
CA LEU A 64 8.63 1.97 -0.26
C LEU A 64 7.58 2.68 0.58
N GLN A 65 7.52 2.36 1.87
CA GLN A 65 6.58 3.03 2.77
C GLN A 65 6.88 4.52 2.83
N ALA A 66 8.15 4.89 2.92
CA ALA A 66 8.53 6.29 2.97
C ALA A 66 8.16 7.00 1.67
N ALA A 67 8.34 6.34 0.53
CA ALA A 67 8.02 6.92 -0.77
C ALA A 67 6.52 7.18 -0.90
N ILE A 68 5.70 6.23 -0.47
CA ILE A 68 4.25 6.38 -0.53
C ILE A 68 3.80 7.45 0.46
N GLN A 69 4.37 7.43 1.67
CA GLN A 69 4.01 8.40 2.70
C GLN A 69 4.31 9.83 2.23
N ALA A 70 5.37 10.01 1.47
CA ALA A 70 5.74 11.32 0.97
C ALA A 70 4.71 11.87 -0.03
N GLU A 71 4.02 10.98 -0.75
CA GLU A 71 3.02 11.42 -1.72
C GLU A 71 1.70 11.78 -1.03
N VAL A 72 1.43 11.22 0.11
CA VAL A 72 0.18 11.49 0.84
C VAL A 72 0.51 11.77 2.31
N PRO A 73 1.20 12.87 2.57
CA PRO A 73 1.69 13.15 3.92
C PRO A 73 0.61 13.29 4.99
N GLU A 74 -0.62 13.57 4.58
CA GLU A 74 -1.70 13.71 5.54
C GLU A 74 -2.34 12.36 5.88
N MET A 75 -1.92 11.29 5.23
CA MET A 75 -2.49 9.97 5.49
C MET A 75 -1.54 9.15 6.36
N LYS A 76 -2.06 8.09 6.96
CA LYS A 76 -1.25 7.18 7.73
C LYS A 76 -1.01 6.00 6.82
N VAL A 77 0.23 5.76 6.45
CA VAL A 77 0.59 4.72 5.49
C VAL A 77 1.44 3.66 6.17
N HIS A 78 1.10 2.39 5.95
CA HIS A 78 1.92 1.29 6.42
C HIS A 78 2.08 0.31 5.28
N VAL A 79 3.29 -0.21 5.11
CA VAL A 79 3.57 -1.22 4.11
C VAL A 79 4.18 -2.41 4.85
N MET A 80 3.65 -3.59 4.65
CA MET A 80 4.17 -4.76 5.33
C MET A 80 4.16 -5.95 4.39
N HIS A 81 5.02 -6.91 4.66
CA HIS A 81 5.05 -8.13 3.86
C HIS A 81 3.74 -8.86 4.04
N GLU A 82 3.29 -9.52 3.02
CA GLU A 82 2.03 -10.24 3.03
C GLU A 82 1.93 -11.23 4.20
N ASN A 83 3.02 -11.88 4.53
CA ASN A 83 3.01 -12.85 5.63
C ASN A 83 2.69 -12.20 6.97
N ILE A 84 3.16 -10.99 7.18
CA ILE A 84 2.90 -10.29 8.43
C ILE A 84 1.43 -9.90 8.49
N PHE A 85 0.90 -9.40 7.38
CA PHE A 85 -0.50 -9.01 7.31
C PHE A 85 -1.41 -10.20 7.57
N ASN A 86 -1.11 -11.34 6.96
CA ASN A 86 -1.91 -12.53 7.13
C ASN A 86 -1.88 -13.03 8.58
N SER A 87 -0.73 -12.91 9.23
CA SER A 87 -0.62 -13.31 10.63
C SER A 87 -1.49 -12.46 11.52
N MET A 88 -1.59 -11.18 11.22
CA MET A 88 -2.39 -10.28 12.03
C MET A 88 -3.87 -10.54 11.89
N HIS A 89 -4.29 -11.13 10.79
CA HIS A 89 -5.70 -11.40 10.56
C HIS A 89 -6.09 -12.84 10.81
N ARG A 90 -5.16 -13.63 11.45
CA ARG A 90 -5.48 -14.97 11.69
C ARG A 90 -6.31 -15.09 12.90
N ILE A 91 -7.28 -15.88 12.94
CA ILE A 91 -8.17 -16.02 14.07
C ILE A 91 -8.03 -17.33 14.74
#